data_69a871cf0088a56520aa0434f2922a2a
#
_entry.id   69a871cf0088a56520aa0434f2922a2a
#
_cell.length_a   1.000
_cell.length_b   1.000
_cell.length_c   1.000
_cell.angle_alpha   90.00
_cell.angle_beta   90.00
_cell.angle_gamma   90.00
#
_symmetry.space_group_name_H-M   'P 1'
#
loop_
_entity.id
_entity.type
_entity.pdbx_description
1 polymer ?
#
loop_
_entity_poly.entity_id
_entity_poly.type
_entity_poly.pdbx_seq_one_letter_code
_entity_poly.pdbx_strand_id
1 'polypeptide(L)'
;ISVGDKMAGRHGNKGVVSRVLPVEDMPYLPNGRPLDIVLNPLGVPSRMNIGQVLEIHLSLAAKALGFNIETPVFDGAKEIDIQDTLELANDYVNMPFDAEEAEDGEENFYDKYKDTLREDVMDYLSENRAHRSLWKGVPISRDGKVQLRDGRTGEYFDGKVTIGHMHYLKLHHLVDDKIHARSTGPYSLVTQQPLGGKAQFGGQRFGEMEVWALEAYGAAYTLQEILTVKSDDVVGRVKTYEAIIKGENIPEPGVPESFKVLLKELQSLGLDVKVLDEDRNEVELIETSEYGNTDINAIIGNDRDDRDYAFEDSESFEKHGFTKQEFDSENEELVNVEPENDNDDEDFGDADDLFDDCLLYTSPSPRD
;
A
#
# COMPACT_ATOMS: atom_id res chain seq x y z
N ILE A 1 -2.87 -8.77 -1.13
CA ILE A 1 -3.74 -7.62 -0.77
C ILE A 1 -3.17 -7.00 0.48
N SER A 2 -2.94 -5.69 0.44
CA SER A 2 -2.43 -4.91 1.56
C SER A 2 -3.41 -3.78 1.94
N VAL A 3 -3.25 -3.22 3.13
CA VAL A 3 -4.03 -2.06 3.57
C VAL A 3 -3.74 -0.89 2.63
N GLY A 4 -4.79 -0.26 2.10
CA GLY A 4 -4.65 0.82 1.13
C GLY A 4 -4.86 0.40 -0.34
N ASP A 5 -4.89 -0.89 -0.66
CA ASP A 5 -5.23 -1.38 -1.99
C ASP A 5 -6.67 -1.07 -2.34
N LYS A 6 -6.93 -0.74 -3.61
CA LYS A 6 -8.27 -0.43 -4.09
C LYS A 6 -8.92 -1.68 -4.66
N MET A 7 -10.14 -1.94 -4.19
CA MET A 7 -10.98 -3.04 -4.70
C MET A 7 -12.35 -2.52 -5.12
N ALA A 8 -13.01 -3.23 -6.00
CA ALA A 8 -14.34 -2.88 -6.48
C ALA A 8 -15.13 -4.11 -6.89
N GLY A 9 -16.45 -4.03 -6.76
CA GLY A 9 -17.37 -4.99 -7.35
C GLY A 9 -17.84 -4.54 -8.75
N ARG A 10 -18.83 -5.25 -9.30
CA ARG A 10 -19.40 -4.98 -10.63
C ARG A 10 -20.47 -3.88 -10.67
N HIS A 11 -20.86 -3.32 -9.53
CA HIS A 11 -21.96 -2.38 -9.36
C HIS A 11 -21.52 -0.95 -9.02
N GLY A 12 -20.29 -0.56 -9.38
CA GLY A 12 -19.75 0.77 -9.03
C GLY A 12 -19.39 0.94 -7.56
N ASN A 13 -19.43 -0.11 -6.78
CA ASN A 13 -19.02 -0.17 -5.40
C ASN A 13 -17.50 -0.28 -5.29
N LYS A 14 -16.84 0.86 -5.19
CA LYS A 14 -15.38 0.96 -4.99
C LYS A 14 -15.05 1.23 -3.53
N GLY A 15 -13.98 0.63 -3.07
CA GLY A 15 -13.49 0.81 -1.72
C GLY A 15 -11.98 0.63 -1.61
N VAL A 16 -11.45 0.98 -0.47
CA VAL A 16 -10.04 0.82 -0.12
C VAL A 16 -9.97 -0.10 1.09
N VAL A 17 -9.05 -1.06 1.06
CA VAL A 17 -8.83 -1.99 2.17
C VAL A 17 -8.34 -1.21 3.40
N SER A 18 -9.10 -1.25 4.48
CA SER A 18 -8.77 -0.57 5.74
C SER A 18 -7.99 -1.43 6.71
N ARG A 19 -8.30 -2.73 6.75
CA ARG A 19 -7.64 -3.72 7.61
C ARG A 19 -7.52 -5.05 6.91
N VAL A 20 -6.46 -5.77 7.26
CA VAL A 20 -6.30 -7.20 6.97
C VAL A 20 -6.26 -7.87 8.33
N LEU A 21 -7.19 -8.78 8.58
CA LEU A 21 -7.33 -9.51 9.83
C LEU A 21 -6.91 -10.97 9.65
N PRO A 22 -6.39 -11.62 10.70
CA PRO A 22 -6.23 -13.07 10.73
C PRO A 22 -7.59 -13.76 10.54
N VAL A 23 -7.58 -14.99 10.04
CA VAL A 23 -8.80 -15.76 9.77
C VAL A 23 -9.60 -16.01 11.05
N GLU A 24 -8.91 -16.18 12.18
CA GLU A 24 -9.47 -16.44 13.50
C GLU A 24 -10.29 -15.25 14.03
N ASP A 25 -9.90 -14.03 13.66
CA ASP A 25 -10.57 -12.79 14.10
C ASP A 25 -11.75 -12.40 13.21
N MET A 26 -11.92 -13.08 12.07
CA MET A 26 -13.02 -12.80 11.15
C MET A 26 -14.34 -13.34 11.68
N PRO A 27 -15.46 -12.62 11.43
CA PRO A 27 -16.78 -13.17 11.70
C PRO A 27 -17.00 -14.49 10.97
N TYR A 28 -17.72 -15.40 11.58
CA TYR A 28 -17.95 -16.74 11.03
C TYR A 28 -19.41 -17.17 11.09
N LEU A 29 -19.76 -18.08 10.19
CA LEU A 29 -21.07 -18.70 10.06
C LEU A 29 -21.33 -19.71 11.21
N PRO A 30 -22.59 -20.09 11.45
CA PRO A 30 -22.93 -21.10 12.47
C PRO A 30 -22.20 -22.46 12.30
N ASN A 31 -21.83 -22.79 11.06
CA ASN A 31 -21.08 -24.01 10.74
C ASN A 31 -19.55 -23.86 10.93
N GLY A 32 -19.08 -22.71 11.44
CA GLY A 32 -17.65 -22.44 11.70
C GLY A 32 -16.88 -21.88 10.50
N ARG A 33 -17.49 -21.68 9.33
CA ARG A 33 -16.82 -21.11 8.16
C ARG A 33 -16.62 -19.61 8.31
N PRO A 34 -15.39 -19.07 8.26
CA PRO A 34 -15.13 -17.64 8.35
C PRO A 34 -15.55 -16.91 7.07
N LEU A 35 -15.82 -15.61 7.20
CA LEU A 35 -16.04 -14.71 6.06
C LEU A 35 -14.70 -14.23 5.50
N ASP A 36 -14.65 -14.04 4.18
CA ASP A 36 -13.44 -13.57 3.48
C ASP A 36 -13.33 -12.04 3.48
N ILE A 37 -14.47 -11.33 3.47
CA ILE A 37 -14.52 -9.87 3.40
C ILE A 37 -15.71 -9.33 4.20
N VAL A 38 -15.52 -8.19 4.84
CA VAL A 38 -16.57 -7.42 5.52
C VAL A 38 -16.67 -6.05 4.87
N LEU A 39 -17.87 -5.68 4.44
CA LEU A 39 -18.14 -4.43 3.73
C LEU A 39 -19.02 -3.50 4.57
N ASN A 40 -18.75 -2.19 4.49
CA ASN A 40 -19.54 -1.20 5.17
C ASN A 40 -20.88 -0.96 4.42
N PRO A 41 -22.04 -1.20 5.04
CA PRO A 41 -23.34 -1.03 4.41
C PRO A 41 -23.67 0.43 4.07
N LEU A 42 -23.05 1.41 4.72
CA LEU A 42 -23.26 2.84 4.44
C LEU A 42 -22.91 3.25 2.99
N GLY A 43 -22.11 2.43 2.29
CA GLY A 43 -21.77 2.66 0.90
C GLY A 43 -22.91 2.32 -0.09
N VAL A 44 -24.02 1.74 0.36
CA VAL A 44 -25.12 1.29 -0.50
C VAL A 44 -26.22 2.34 -0.68
N PRO A 45 -26.85 2.90 0.40
CA PRO A 45 -28.07 3.69 0.27
C PRO A 45 -27.88 4.97 -0.55
N SER A 46 -26.81 5.71 -0.28
CA SER A 46 -26.55 7.00 -0.94
C SER A 46 -26.14 6.86 -2.42
N ARG A 47 -25.67 5.70 -2.83
CA ARG A 47 -25.17 5.44 -4.20
C ARG A 47 -26.18 4.73 -5.09
N MET A 48 -27.33 4.34 -4.55
CA MET A 48 -28.42 3.68 -5.29
C MET A 48 -27.98 2.44 -6.09
N ASN A 49 -26.95 1.72 -5.65
CA ASN A 49 -26.41 0.54 -6.31
C ASN A 49 -26.93 -0.75 -5.66
N ILE A 50 -28.26 -0.89 -5.63
CA ILE A 50 -28.96 -2.03 -4.99
C ILE A 50 -28.61 -3.36 -5.65
N GLY A 51 -28.19 -3.36 -6.92
CA GLY A 51 -27.79 -4.57 -7.64
C GLY A 51 -26.75 -5.41 -6.90
N GLN A 52 -25.87 -4.80 -6.10
CA GLN A 52 -24.90 -5.54 -5.27
C GLN A 52 -25.59 -6.38 -4.18
N VAL A 53 -26.69 -5.88 -3.60
CA VAL A 53 -27.44 -6.62 -2.56
C VAL A 53 -28.19 -7.79 -3.20
N LEU A 54 -28.79 -7.58 -4.37
CA LEU A 54 -29.44 -8.66 -5.13
C LEU A 54 -28.43 -9.73 -5.58
N GLU A 55 -27.23 -9.32 -5.99
CA GLU A 55 -26.13 -10.25 -6.30
C GLU A 55 -25.77 -11.11 -5.09
N ILE A 56 -25.63 -10.51 -3.91
CA ILE A 56 -25.29 -11.22 -2.69
C ILE A 56 -26.35 -12.26 -2.32
N HIS A 57 -27.62 -11.89 -2.40
CA HIS A 57 -28.74 -12.80 -2.08
C HIS A 57 -28.78 -13.98 -3.05
N LEU A 58 -28.82 -13.71 -4.36
CA LEU A 58 -28.91 -14.74 -5.35
C LEU A 58 -27.67 -15.65 -5.39
N SER A 59 -26.49 -15.10 -5.15
CA SER A 59 -25.25 -15.86 -5.09
C SER A 59 -25.15 -16.76 -3.87
N LEU A 60 -25.78 -16.39 -2.75
CA LEU A 60 -25.89 -17.27 -1.57
C LEU A 60 -26.64 -18.54 -1.93
N ALA A 61 -27.80 -18.39 -2.58
CA ALA A 61 -28.59 -19.53 -3.05
C ALA A 61 -27.83 -20.34 -4.11
N ALA A 62 -27.24 -19.67 -5.10
CA ALA A 62 -26.45 -20.30 -6.15
C ALA A 62 -25.31 -21.18 -5.61
N LYS A 63 -24.60 -20.68 -4.60
CA LYS A 63 -23.50 -21.44 -3.95
C LYS A 63 -24.02 -22.60 -3.12
N ALA A 64 -25.14 -22.43 -2.44
CA ALA A 64 -25.76 -23.52 -1.67
C ALA A 64 -26.27 -24.66 -2.57
N LEU A 65 -26.86 -24.32 -3.71
CA LEU A 65 -27.37 -25.28 -4.70
C LEU A 65 -26.29 -25.81 -5.65
N GLY A 66 -25.13 -25.12 -5.78
CA GLY A 66 -24.06 -25.51 -6.69
C GLY A 66 -24.23 -25.01 -8.13
N PHE A 67 -25.15 -24.08 -8.39
CA PHE A 67 -25.43 -23.54 -9.72
C PHE A 67 -24.59 -22.31 -10.06
N ASN A 68 -24.39 -22.08 -11.36
CA ASN A 68 -24.01 -20.79 -11.92
C ASN A 68 -25.25 -20.09 -12.47
N ILE A 69 -25.53 -18.89 -11.97
CA ILE A 69 -26.70 -18.12 -12.37
C ILE A 69 -26.26 -16.92 -13.20
N GLU A 70 -26.86 -16.77 -14.37
CA GLU A 70 -26.65 -15.64 -15.27
C GLU A 70 -27.93 -14.80 -15.35
N THR A 71 -27.80 -13.50 -15.15
CA THR A 71 -28.90 -12.54 -15.22
C THR A 71 -28.58 -11.46 -16.25
N PRO A 72 -29.01 -11.67 -17.54
CA PRO A 72 -28.84 -10.66 -18.58
C PRO A 72 -29.57 -9.36 -18.24
N VAL A 73 -29.15 -8.26 -18.85
CA VAL A 73 -29.68 -6.90 -18.54
C VAL A 73 -31.19 -6.80 -18.74
N PHE A 74 -31.74 -7.47 -19.77
CA PHE A 74 -33.17 -7.40 -20.12
C PHE A 74 -34.00 -8.62 -19.69
N ASP A 75 -33.34 -9.61 -19.08
CA ASP A 75 -33.98 -10.82 -18.57
C ASP A 75 -33.40 -11.12 -17.19
N GLY A 76 -33.55 -10.18 -16.27
CA GLY A 76 -33.06 -10.26 -14.88
C GLY A 76 -34.05 -11.01 -13.99
N ALA A 77 -33.53 -11.50 -12.85
CA ALA A 77 -34.35 -12.12 -11.81
C ALA A 77 -35.20 -11.06 -11.09
N LYS A 78 -36.45 -11.41 -10.80
CA LYS A 78 -37.35 -10.60 -9.98
C LYS A 78 -37.05 -10.87 -8.49
N GLU A 79 -37.49 -9.97 -7.63
CA GLU A 79 -37.31 -10.11 -6.18
C GLU A 79 -37.94 -11.41 -5.64
N ILE A 80 -39.13 -11.77 -6.16
CA ILE A 80 -39.85 -12.99 -5.77
C ILE A 80 -39.00 -14.21 -6.15
N ASP A 81 -38.46 -14.27 -7.36
CA ASP A 81 -37.63 -15.37 -7.84
C ASP A 81 -36.41 -15.60 -6.97
N ILE A 82 -35.78 -14.49 -6.50
CA ILE A 82 -34.64 -14.55 -5.58
C ILE A 82 -35.05 -15.11 -4.21
N GLN A 83 -36.18 -14.66 -3.68
CA GLN A 83 -36.69 -15.12 -2.38
C GLN A 83 -37.06 -16.60 -2.41
N ASP A 84 -37.74 -17.05 -3.47
CA ASP A 84 -38.13 -18.46 -3.67
C ASP A 84 -36.90 -19.36 -3.87
N THR A 85 -35.87 -18.85 -4.56
CA THR A 85 -34.60 -19.57 -4.71
C THR A 85 -33.82 -19.68 -3.39
N LEU A 86 -33.90 -18.67 -2.51
CA LEU A 86 -33.32 -18.73 -1.16
C LEU A 86 -34.03 -19.75 -0.29
N GLU A 87 -35.36 -19.83 -0.38
CA GLU A 87 -36.15 -20.83 0.34
C GLU A 87 -35.80 -22.25 -0.14
N LEU A 88 -35.75 -22.45 -1.45
CA LEU A 88 -35.32 -23.70 -2.04
C LEU A 88 -33.90 -24.11 -1.57
N ALA A 89 -32.97 -23.15 -1.54
CA ALA A 89 -31.62 -23.40 -1.07
C ALA A 89 -31.56 -23.76 0.43
N ASN A 90 -32.38 -23.11 1.25
CA ASN A 90 -32.51 -23.46 2.66
C ASN A 90 -33.00 -24.87 2.87
N ASP A 91 -34.06 -25.24 2.14
CA ASP A 91 -34.65 -26.57 2.25
C ASP A 91 -33.68 -27.65 1.74
N TYR A 92 -33.01 -27.39 0.62
CA TYR A 92 -32.00 -28.31 0.10
C TYR A 92 -30.86 -28.57 1.09
N VAL A 93 -30.42 -27.55 1.82
CA VAL A 93 -29.28 -27.63 2.75
C VAL A 93 -29.69 -28.27 4.09
N ASN A 94 -30.84 -27.90 4.64
CA ASN A 94 -31.20 -28.22 6.03
C ASN A 94 -32.23 -29.34 6.15
N MET A 95 -33.05 -29.66 5.12
CA MET A 95 -33.97 -30.78 5.15
C MET A 95 -33.28 -32.09 4.74
N PRO A 96 -33.76 -33.27 5.20
CA PRO A 96 -33.33 -34.53 4.63
C PRO A 96 -33.59 -34.57 3.12
N PHE A 97 -32.65 -35.13 2.35
CA PHE A 97 -32.83 -35.14 0.88
C PHE A 97 -33.78 -36.20 0.41
N ASP A 98 -33.61 -37.44 0.90
CA ASP A 98 -34.39 -38.62 0.55
C ASP A 98 -35.09 -39.18 1.76
N ALA A 99 -36.04 -40.10 1.51
CA ALA A 99 -36.70 -40.87 2.57
C ALA A 99 -35.76 -41.74 3.42
N GLU A 100 -34.53 -42.04 2.89
CA GLU A 100 -33.49 -42.78 3.63
C GLU A 100 -32.77 -41.91 4.66
N GLU A 101 -32.70 -40.60 4.44
CA GLU A 101 -32.11 -39.61 5.37
C GLU A 101 -33.15 -39.06 6.37
N ALA A 102 -34.45 -39.17 6.06
CA ALA A 102 -35.57 -38.66 6.87
C ALA A 102 -35.90 -39.60 8.02
N GLU A 103 -36.15 -39.05 9.21
CA GLU A 103 -36.74 -39.78 10.32
C GLU A 103 -38.23 -40.05 10.05
N ASP A 104 -38.83 -41.06 10.72
CA ASP A 104 -40.21 -41.44 10.50
C ASP A 104 -41.20 -40.27 10.64
N GLY A 105 -41.75 -39.82 9.50
CA GLY A 105 -42.74 -38.74 9.43
C GLY A 105 -42.18 -37.34 9.12
N GLU A 106 -40.88 -37.19 8.90
CA GLU A 106 -40.30 -35.96 8.39
C GLU A 106 -40.51 -35.79 6.86
N GLU A 107 -40.83 -34.57 6.46
CA GLU A 107 -40.92 -34.18 5.06
C GLU A 107 -39.52 -34.10 4.46
N ASN A 108 -39.30 -34.77 3.31
CA ASN A 108 -38.02 -34.74 2.62
C ASN A 108 -38.03 -33.77 1.45
N PHE A 109 -36.85 -33.32 1.03
CA PHE A 109 -36.68 -32.34 -0.06
C PHE A 109 -37.22 -32.88 -1.39
N TYR A 110 -36.94 -34.15 -1.72
CA TYR A 110 -37.33 -34.76 -2.97
C TYR A 110 -38.86 -34.77 -3.15
N ASP A 111 -39.61 -35.21 -2.14
CA ASP A 111 -41.07 -35.27 -2.20
C ASP A 111 -41.74 -33.89 -2.25
N LYS A 112 -41.15 -32.91 -1.60
CA LYS A 112 -41.64 -31.51 -1.60
C LYS A 112 -41.51 -30.85 -2.98
N TYR A 113 -40.41 -31.10 -3.70
CA TYR A 113 -40.06 -30.37 -4.91
C TYR A 113 -40.14 -31.16 -6.19
N LYS A 114 -40.46 -32.48 -6.20
CA LYS A 114 -40.54 -33.32 -7.37
C LYS A 114 -41.52 -32.83 -8.45
N ASP A 115 -42.61 -32.18 -8.07
CA ASP A 115 -43.62 -31.65 -8.97
C ASP A 115 -43.32 -30.20 -9.41
N THR A 116 -42.41 -29.49 -8.74
CA THR A 116 -42.11 -28.09 -8.97
C THR A 116 -40.81 -27.93 -9.77
N LEU A 117 -39.81 -28.75 -9.52
CA LEU A 117 -38.53 -28.71 -10.19
C LEU A 117 -38.53 -29.66 -11.42
N ARG A 118 -37.72 -29.32 -12.42
CA ARG A 118 -37.45 -30.15 -13.57
C ARG A 118 -36.60 -31.37 -13.16
N GLU A 119 -36.81 -32.49 -13.84
CA GLU A 119 -36.08 -33.74 -13.57
C GLU A 119 -34.56 -33.56 -13.67
N ASP A 120 -34.08 -32.85 -14.71
CA ASP A 120 -32.63 -32.58 -14.89
C ASP A 120 -32.01 -31.78 -13.72
N VAL A 121 -32.78 -30.89 -13.09
CA VAL A 121 -32.35 -30.14 -11.90
C VAL A 121 -32.30 -31.04 -10.67
N MET A 122 -33.32 -31.89 -10.50
CA MET A 122 -33.37 -32.83 -9.38
C MET A 122 -32.21 -33.86 -9.43
N ASP A 123 -31.93 -34.37 -10.64
CA ASP A 123 -30.80 -35.28 -10.88
C ASP A 123 -29.48 -34.60 -10.54
N TYR A 124 -29.28 -33.36 -11.02
CA TYR A 124 -28.09 -32.57 -10.68
C TYR A 124 -27.92 -32.37 -9.16
N LEU A 125 -28.98 -32.01 -8.44
CA LEU A 125 -28.95 -31.80 -6.99
C LEU A 125 -28.67 -33.11 -6.23
N SER A 126 -29.16 -34.24 -6.75
CA SER A 126 -28.88 -35.57 -6.15
C SER A 126 -27.43 -36.00 -6.32
N GLU A 127 -26.79 -35.67 -7.43
CA GLU A 127 -25.39 -36.01 -7.72
C GLU A 127 -24.41 -35.08 -6.98
N ASN A 128 -24.74 -33.79 -6.83
CA ASN A 128 -23.83 -32.77 -6.27
C ASN A 128 -24.01 -32.50 -4.78
N ARG A 129 -24.19 -33.53 -3.97
CA ARG A 129 -24.35 -33.41 -2.48
C ARG A 129 -23.15 -32.81 -1.76
N ALA A 130 -21.99 -32.69 -2.41
CA ALA A 130 -20.80 -32.07 -1.83
C ALA A 130 -21.03 -30.59 -1.47
N HIS A 131 -21.77 -29.84 -2.29
CA HIS A 131 -22.13 -28.44 -2.01
C HIS A 131 -23.04 -28.31 -0.80
N ARG A 132 -24.01 -29.23 -0.65
CA ARG A 132 -24.90 -29.29 0.49
C ARG A 132 -24.14 -29.42 1.81
N SER A 133 -23.12 -30.29 1.84
CA SER A 133 -22.33 -30.52 3.06
C SER A 133 -21.58 -29.28 3.56
N LEU A 134 -21.14 -28.40 2.63
CA LEU A 134 -20.46 -27.16 2.95
C LEU A 134 -21.34 -26.10 3.63
N TRP A 135 -22.65 -26.18 3.41
CA TRP A 135 -23.64 -25.23 3.92
C TRP A 135 -24.54 -25.82 5.02
N LYS A 136 -24.41 -27.11 5.30
CA LYS A 136 -25.23 -27.80 6.32
C LYS A 136 -25.13 -27.08 7.67
N GLY A 137 -26.31 -26.84 8.29
CA GLY A 137 -26.42 -26.14 9.57
C GLY A 137 -26.39 -24.60 9.45
N VAL A 138 -26.36 -24.04 8.26
CA VAL A 138 -26.54 -22.59 8.06
C VAL A 138 -28.01 -22.33 7.71
N PRO A 139 -28.78 -21.64 8.55
CA PRO A 139 -30.16 -21.27 8.25
C PRO A 139 -30.15 -20.12 7.24
N ILE A 140 -30.60 -20.40 6.03
CA ILE A 140 -30.73 -19.41 4.94
C ILE A 140 -32.16 -18.85 5.02
N SER A 141 -32.30 -17.63 5.55
CA SER A 141 -33.60 -17.00 5.59
C SER A 141 -34.00 -16.43 4.22
N ARG A 142 -35.32 -16.30 3.97
CA ARG A 142 -35.87 -15.66 2.77
C ARG A 142 -35.36 -14.23 2.54
N ASP A 143 -34.91 -13.57 3.61
CA ASP A 143 -34.30 -12.22 3.58
C ASP A 143 -32.79 -12.25 3.25
N GLY A 144 -32.18 -13.40 3.01
CA GLY A 144 -30.74 -13.55 2.77
C GLY A 144 -29.84 -13.16 3.94
N LYS A 145 -30.39 -13.18 5.16
CA LYS A 145 -29.67 -12.80 6.39
C LYS A 145 -29.41 -14.01 7.28
N VAL A 146 -28.21 -14.09 7.79
CA VAL A 146 -27.76 -15.16 8.70
C VAL A 146 -27.24 -14.58 10.00
N GLN A 147 -27.42 -15.33 11.09
CA GLN A 147 -26.85 -14.99 12.38
C GLN A 147 -25.36 -15.37 12.38
N LEU A 148 -24.49 -14.38 12.54
CA LEU A 148 -23.05 -14.58 12.60
C LEU A 148 -22.54 -14.58 14.03
N ARG A 149 -21.33 -15.11 14.22
CA ARG A 149 -20.54 -15.00 15.44
C ARG A 149 -19.31 -14.14 15.23
N ASP A 150 -18.89 -13.40 16.25
CA ASP A 150 -17.64 -12.65 16.26
C ASP A 150 -16.46 -13.62 16.42
N GLY A 151 -15.45 -13.50 15.55
CA GLY A 151 -14.26 -14.34 15.59
C GLY A 151 -13.44 -14.20 16.87
N ARG A 152 -13.45 -13.02 17.50
CA ARG A 152 -12.66 -12.75 18.71
C ARG A 152 -13.34 -13.18 20.00
N THR A 153 -14.65 -12.96 20.12
CA THR A 153 -15.39 -13.25 21.36
C THR A 153 -16.15 -14.57 21.30
N GLY A 154 -16.46 -15.06 20.08
CA GLY A 154 -17.32 -16.21 19.86
C GLY A 154 -18.81 -15.96 20.11
N GLU A 155 -19.19 -14.73 20.49
CA GLU A 155 -20.55 -14.34 20.76
C GLU A 155 -21.34 -14.08 19.48
N TYR A 156 -22.66 -14.18 19.54
CA TYR A 156 -23.50 -13.82 18.40
C TYR A 156 -23.58 -12.31 18.25
N PHE A 157 -23.65 -11.84 17.00
CA PHE A 157 -24.02 -10.46 16.73
C PHE A 157 -25.46 -10.20 17.18
N ASP A 158 -25.77 -8.96 17.57
CA ASP A 158 -27.12 -8.57 18.04
C ASP A 158 -28.18 -8.72 16.96
N GLY A 159 -27.81 -8.69 15.68
CA GLY A 159 -28.71 -8.82 14.55
C GLY A 159 -28.24 -9.78 13.49
N LYS A 160 -29.17 -10.24 12.64
CA LYS A 160 -28.84 -11.01 11.45
C LYS A 160 -28.15 -10.14 10.41
N VAL A 161 -27.13 -10.67 9.74
CA VAL A 161 -26.28 -9.98 8.76
C VAL A 161 -26.54 -10.54 7.38
N THR A 162 -26.61 -9.68 6.36
CA THR A 162 -26.68 -10.07 4.95
C THR A 162 -25.33 -10.65 4.54
N ILE A 163 -25.33 -11.87 4.05
CA ILE A 163 -24.13 -12.57 3.57
C ILE A 163 -24.37 -13.16 2.19
N GLY A 164 -23.32 -13.45 1.47
CA GLY A 164 -23.35 -14.10 0.18
C GLY A 164 -22.01 -14.01 -0.52
N HIS A 165 -21.97 -14.34 -1.79
CA HIS A 165 -20.79 -14.27 -2.62
C HIS A 165 -20.91 -13.09 -3.57
N MET A 166 -19.84 -12.33 -3.72
CA MET A 166 -19.78 -11.20 -4.65
C MET A 166 -18.51 -11.29 -5.48
N HIS A 167 -18.61 -10.92 -6.75
CA HIS A 167 -17.43 -10.73 -7.58
C HIS A 167 -16.71 -9.47 -7.16
N TYR A 168 -15.51 -9.62 -6.61
CA TYR A 168 -14.67 -8.53 -6.17
C TYR A 168 -13.35 -8.51 -6.96
N LEU A 169 -13.00 -7.34 -7.49
CA LEU A 169 -11.85 -7.12 -8.35
C LEU A 169 -10.79 -6.29 -7.60
N LYS A 170 -9.55 -6.73 -7.61
CA LYS A 170 -8.40 -5.91 -7.20
C LYS A 170 -8.05 -5.00 -8.37
N LEU A 171 -8.09 -3.68 -8.15
CA LEU A 171 -7.75 -2.71 -9.17
C LEU A 171 -6.25 -2.40 -9.16
N HIS A 172 -5.69 -1.97 -10.31
CA HIS A 172 -4.29 -1.58 -10.43
C HIS A 172 -3.90 -0.29 -9.69
N HIS A 173 -4.75 0.18 -8.80
CA HIS A 173 -4.46 1.28 -7.88
C HIS A 173 -3.95 0.74 -6.56
N LEU A 174 -2.76 0.13 -6.60
CA LEU A 174 -2.10 -0.47 -5.43
C LEU A 174 -1.44 0.61 -4.58
N VAL A 175 -1.43 0.40 -3.27
CA VAL A 175 -0.79 1.35 -2.33
C VAL A 175 0.71 1.41 -2.55
N ASP A 176 1.37 0.29 -2.82
CA ASP A 176 2.82 0.21 -3.00
C ASP A 176 3.32 1.07 -4.16
N ASP A 177 2.50 1.23 -5.21
CA ASP A 177 2.81 2.10 -6.34
C ASP A 177 2.65 3.59 -6.04
N LYS A 178 1.91 3.95 -4.99
CA LYS A 178 1.54 5.32 -4.65
C LYS A 178 2.20 5.84 -3.39
N ILE A 179 2.50 4.97 -2.44
CA ILE A 179 3.21 5.35 -1.22
C ILE A 179 4.59 5.84 -1.58
N HIS A 180 4.94 7.02 -1.09
CA HIS A 180 6.21 7.64 -1.37
C HIS A 180 6.63 8.55 -0.21
N ALA A 181 7.89 8.48 0.16
CA ALA A 181 8.53 9.36 1.13
C ALA A 181 9.92 9.74 0.64
N ARG A 182 10.40 10.89 1.06
CA ARG A 182 11.73 11.39 0.72
C ARG A 182 12.30 12.14 1.91
N SER A 183 13.55 11.90 2.21
CA SER A 183 14.38 12.78 3.06
C SER A 183 15.27 13.65 2.18
N THR A 184 16.26 13.04 1.54
CA THR A 184 17.17 13.65 0.56
C THR A 184 17.07 12.87 -0.75
N GLY A 185 17.45 13.48 -1.88
CA GLY A 185 17.38 12.82 -3.18
C GLY A 185 17.85 13.75 -4.29
N PRO A 186 17.63 13.42 -5.56
CA PRO A 186 18.08 14.20 -6.69
C PRO A 186 17.40 15.55 -6.78
N TYR A 187 18.16 16.54 -7.24
CA TYR A 187 17.72 17.93 -7.45
C TYR A 187 17.90 18.34 -8.91
N SER A 188 17.14 19.35 -9.34
CA SER A 188 17.34 19.97 -10.65
C SER A 188 18.68 20.69 -10.70
N LEU A 189 19.39 20.64 -11.83
CA LEU A 189 20.68 21.30 -11.98
C LEU A 189 20.58 22.83 -11.99
N VAL A 190 19.52 23.38 -12.59
CA VAL A 190 19.36 24.84 -12.75
C VAL A 190 18.77 25.49 -11.52
N THR A 191 17.62 25.00 -11.08
CA THR A 191 16.87 25.62 -9.97
C THR A 191 17.23 25.08 -8.60
N GLN A 192 18.00 24.00 -8.53
CA GLN A 192 18.35 23.29 -7.30
C GLN A 192 17.12 22.84 -6.45
N GLN A 193 15.96 22.77 -7.10
CA GLN A 193 14.74 22.27 -6.47
C GLN A 193 14.66 20.75 -6.54
N PRO A 194 13.99 20.08 -5.57
CA PRO A 194 13.75 18.66 -5.64
C PRO A 194 13.00 18.27 -6.92
N LEU A 195 13.40 17.19 -7.57
CA LEU A 195 12.66 16.65 -8.71
C LEU A 195 11.28 16.16 -8.25
N GLY A 196 10.31 16.08 -9.16
CA GLY A 196 8.97 15.58 -8.89
C GLY A 196 8.80 14.11 -9.23
N GLY A 197 7.81 13.46 -8.62
CA GLY A 197 7.40 12.09 -8.95
C GLY A 197 8.12 10.98 -8.18
N LYS A 198 7.40 9.89 -7.94
CA LYS A 198 7.91 8.73 -7.19
C LYS A 198 9.07 8.03 -7.91
N ALA A 199 8.99 7.87 -9.23
CA ALA A 199 10.01 7.18 -10.02
C ALA A 199 11.39 7.84 -9.95
N GLN A 200 11.44 9.14 -9.74
CA GLN A 200 12.67 9.93 -9.61
C GLN A 200 13.07 10.17 -8.16
N PHE A 201 12.46 9.46 -7.22
CA PHE A 201 12.62 9.72 -5.79
C PHE A 201 12.43 11.21 -5.45
N GLY A 202 11.39 11.80 -6.02
CA GLY A 202 11.11 13.23 -5.97
C GLY A 202 10.39 13.67 -4.72
N GLY A 203 10.35 15.01 -4.52
CA GLY A 203 9.60 15.64 -3.44
C GLY A 203 8.14 15.88 -3.78
N GLN A 204 7.37 16.27 -2.77
CA GLN A 204 6.00 16.72 -2.93
C GLN A 204 5.97 18.16 -3.44
N ARG A 205 5.03 18.46 -4.33
CA ARG A 205 4.82 19.82 -4.79
C ARG A 205 4.04 20.61 -3.75
N PHE A 206 4.63 21.69 -3.27
CA PHE A 206 3.96 22.69 -2.45
C PHE A 206 3.49 23.82 -3.36
N GLY A 207 2.22 23.80 -3.73
CA GLY A 207 1.65 24.75 -4.70
C GLY A 207 1.28 26.07 -4.09
N GLU A 208 0.77 27.00 -4.91
CA GLU A 208 0.37 28.34 -4.51
C GLU A 208 -0.77 28.34 -3.47
N MET A 209 -1.73 27.41 -3.62
CA MET A 209 -2.85 27.30 -2.68
C MET A 209 -2.39 26.85 -1.29
N GLU A 210 -1.41 25.97 -1.20
CA GLU A 210 -0.82 25.52 0.06
C GLU A 210 -0.04 26.65 0.74
N VAL A 211 0.61 27.52 -0.04
CA VAL A 211 1.26 28.74 0.47
C VAL A 211 0.21 29.67 1.09
N TRP A 212 -0.91 29.91 0.42
CA TRP A 212 -2.01 30.72 0.98
C TRP A 212 -2.57 30.15 2.27
N ALA A 213 -2.61 28.84 2.41
CA ALA A 213 -3.06 28.21 3.65
C ALA A 213 -2.12 28.55 4.82
N LEU A 214 -0.79 28.48 4.61
CA LEU A 214 0.17 28.87 5.64
C LEU A 214 0.15 30.38 5.96
N GLU A 215 -0.06 31.22 4.97
CA GLU A 215 -0.26 32.67 5.15
C GLU A 215 -1.51 32.95 5.99
N ALA A 216 -2.61 32.24 5.73
CA ALA A 216 -3.85 32.38 6.50
C ALA A 216 -3.69 31.99 7.97
N TYR A 217 -2.83 31.01 8.27
CA TYR A 217 -2.49 30.64 9.65
C TYR A 217 -1.42 31.55 10.27
N GLY A 218 -0.80 32.44 9.52
CA GLY A 218 0.31 33.28 9.98
C GLY A 218 1.59 32.51 10.30
N ALA A 219 1.76 31.32 9.72
CA ALA A 219 2.93 30.45 9.93
C ALA A 219 4.13 30.86 9.08
N ALA A 220 4.67 32.06 9.29
CA ALA A 220 5.74 32.65 8.46
C ALA A 220 7.03 31.84 8.50
N TYR A 221 7.47 31.40 9.68
CA TYR A 221 8.71 30.60 9.82
C TYR A 221 8.62 29.25 9.11
N THR A 222 7.49 28.57 9.22
CA THR A 222 7.25 27.29 8.51
C THR A 222 7.28 27.50 7.00
N LEU A 223 6.67 28.58 6.52
CA LEU A 223 6.68 28.91 5.09
C LEU A 223 8.09 29.21 4.59
N GLN A 224 8.85 30.01 5.35
CA GLN A 224 10.25 30.30 5.03
C GLN A 224 11.11 29.04 4.98
N GLU A 225 10.97 28.15 5.94
CA GLU A 225 11.69 26.87 6.00
C GLU A 225 11.38 26.00 4.78
N ILE A 226 10.11 25.88 4.37
CA ILE A 226 9.69 25.11 3.21
C ILE A 226 10.25 25.68 1.91
N LEU A 227 10.25 27.00 1.77
CA LEU A 227 10.71 27.67 0.55
C LEU A 227 12.24 27.73 0.40
N THR A 228 12.99 27.62 1.49
CA THR A 228 14.45 27.80 1.48
C THR A 228 15.20 26.51 1.82
N VAL A 229 15.39 26.21 3.08
CA VAL A 229 16.26 25.11 3.57
C VAL A 229 15.73 23.72 3.24
N LYS A 230 14.45 23.55 2.97
CA LYS A 230 13.88 22.30 2.50
C LYS A 230 13.75 22.22 0.96
N SER A 231 14.07 23.28 0.23
CA SER A 231 13.92 23.33 -1.22
C SER A 231 15.23 23.62 -1.93
N ASP A 232 15.56 24.88 -2.18
CA ASP A 232 16.58 25.31 -3.13
C ASP A 232 17.79 26.04 -2.52
N ASP A 233 17.86 26.21 -1.23
CA ASP A 233 19.07 26.68 -0.55
C ASP A 233 20.06 25.51 -0.36
N VAL A 234 21.09 25.43 -1.20
CA VAL A 234 22.05 24.32 -1.20
C VAL A 234 22.83 24.23 0.11
N VAL A 235 23.37 25.36 0.60
CA VAL A 235 24.16 25.42 1.84
C VAL A 235 23.28 25.21 3.05
N GLY A 236 22.11 25.85 3.06
CA GLY A 236 21.12 25.72 4.13
C GLY A 236 20.63 24.29 4.32
N ARG A 237 20.44 23.51 3.22
CA ARG A 237 20.05 22.10 3.31
C ARG A 237 21.05 21.25 4.08
N VAL A 238 22.34 21.38 3.76
CA VAL A 238 23.42 20.60 4.42
C VAL A 238 23.47 20.94 5.90
N LYS A 239 23.51 22.23 6.24
CA LYS A 239 23.54 22.69 7.62
C LYS A 239 22.29 22.29 8.43
N THR A 240 21.11 22.35 7.79
CA THR A 240 19.86 21.93 8.42
C THR A 240 19.85 20.44 8.71
N TYR A 241 20.34 19.61 7.78
CA TYR A 241 20.42 18.18 7.98
C TYR A 241 21.39 17.82 9.11
N GLU A 242 22.54 18.50 9.17
CA GLU A 242 23.53 18.39 10.24
C GLU A 242 22.94 18.79 11.60
N ALA A 243 22.25 19.94 11.67
CA ALA A 243 21.59 20.41 12.88
C ALA A 243 20.53 19.43 13.39
N ILE A 244 19.73 18.82 12.48
CA ILE A 244 18.74 17.80 12.86
C ILE A 244 19.41 16.56 13.46
N ILE A 245 20.52 16.08 12.86
CA ILE A 245 21.28 14.93 13.39
C ILE A 245 21.87 15.24 14.77
N LYS A 246 22.42 16.44 14.96
CA LYS A 246 23.00 16.89 16.23
C LYS A 246 21.95 17.28 17.28
N GLY A 247 20.67 17.46 16.87
CA GLY A 247 19.60 17.94 17.76
C GLY A 247 19.67 19.44 18.07
N GLU A 248 20.33 20.22 17.22
CA GLU A 248 20.46 21.66 17.29
C GLU A 248 19.32 22.39 16.56
N ASN A 249 19.21 23.69 16.82
CA ASN A 249 18.24 24.52 16.10
C ASN A 249 18.67 24.71 14.65
N ILE A 250 17.66 24.77 13.74
CA ILE A 250 17.89 25.03 12.32
C ILE A 250 18.50 26.41 12.13
N PRO A 251 19.59 26.54 11.35
CA PRO A 251 20.25 27.82 11.10
C PRO A 251 19.36 28.76 10.27
N GLU A 252 19.70 30.04 10.25
CA GLU A 252 19.04 31.01 9.40
C GLU A 252 19.20 30.64 7.93
N PRO A 253 18.12 30.73 7.11
CA PRO A 253 18.15 30.38 5.70
C PRO A 253 18.98 31.36 4.89
N GLY A 254 19.66 30.86 3.87
CA GLY A 254 20.35 31.65 2.86
C GLY A 254 19.46 32.12 1.71
N VAL A 255 20.10 32.63 0.67
CA VAL A 255 19.38 33.08 -0.55
C VAL A 255 19.07 31.87 -1.44
N PRO A 256 17.80 31.66 -1.83
CA PRO A 256 17.40 30.56 -2.71
C PRO A 256 18.05 30.67 -4.09
N GLU A 257 18.50 29.52 -4.64
CA GLU A 257 19.08 29.48 -6.00
C GLU A 257 18.08 29.88 -7.09
N SER A 258 16.79 29.55 -6.93
CA SER A 258 15.75 30.00 -7.86
C SER A 258 15.62 31.52 -7.96
N PHE A 259 15.89 32.24 -6.86
CA PHE A 259 15.94 33.71 -6.87
C PHE A 259 17.12 34.23 -7.66
N LYS A 260 18.30 33.60 -7.54
CA LYS A 260 19.50 33.96 -8.33
C LYS A 260 19.25 33.74 -9.81
N VAL A 261 18.62 32.63 -10.20
CA VAL A 261 18.23 32.33 -11.59
C VAL A 261 17.29 33.41 -12.12
N LEU A 262 16.25 33.78 -11.37
CA LEU A 262 15.29 34.82 -11.74
C LEU A 262 16.02 36.18 -11.99
N LEU A 263 16.95 36.54 -11.11
CA LEU A 263 17.72 37.76 -11.23
C LEU A 263 18.52 37.77 -12.54
N LYS A 264 19.22 36.68 -12.85
CA LYS A 264 20.00 36.51 -14.07
C LYS A 264 19.12 36.54 -15.35
N GLU A 265 17.94 35.91 -15.28
CA GLU A 265 16.97 35.98 -16.38
C GLU A 265 16.46 37.41 -16.64
N LEU A 266 16.13 38.18 -15.59
CA LEU A 266 15.76 39.57 -15.73
C LEU A 266 16.90 40.43 -16.31
N GLN A 267 18.14 40.22 -15.87
CA GLN A 267 19.32 40.90 -16.43
C GLN A 267 19.55 40.54 -17.90
N SER A 268 19.26 39.28 -18.31
CA SER A 268 19.37 38.84 -19.70
C SER A 268 18.37 39.54 -20.63
N LEU A 269 17.25 40.00 -20.08
CA LEU A 269 16.24 40.81 -20.79
C LEU A 269 16.65 42.29 -20.92
N GLY A 270 17.84 42.68 -20.44
CA GLY A 270 18.34 44.05 -20.47
C GLY A 270 17.83 44.94 -19.33
N LEU A 271 17.27 44.33 -18.27
CA LEU A 271 16.87 45.08 -17.08
C LEU A 271 18.05 45.18 -16.09
N ASP A 272 18.30 46.34 -15.54
CA ASP A 272 19.30 46.53 -14.47
C ASP A 272 18.65 46.27 -13.13
N VAL A 273 18.71 45.01 -12.68
CA VAL A 273 18.15 44.58 -11.41
C VAL A 273 19.27 44.34 -10.41
N LYS A 274 19.20 45.05 -9.28
CA LYS A 274 20.21 45.00 -8.21
C LYS A 274 19.52 44.72 -6.86
N VAL A 275 20.16 43.97 -6.02
CA VAL A 275 19.78 43.78 -4.63
C VAL A 275 20.53 44.79 -3.78
N LEU A 276 19.82 45.59 -3.02
CA LEU A 276 20.38 46.61 -2.14
C LEU A 276 20.14 46.24 -0.69
N ASP A 277 21.12 46.54 0.15
CA ASP A 277 21.00 46.44 1.62
C ASP A 277 20.21 47.68 2.16
N GLU A 278 19.90 47.67 3.46
CA GLU A 278 19.21 48.79 4.16
C GLU A 278 19.93 50.15 3.96
N ASP A 279 21.27 50.11 3.90
CA ASP A 279 22.14 51.26 3.63
C ASP A 279 22.25 51.65 2.16
N ARG A 280 21.50 50.98 1.25
CA ARG A 280 21.53 51.13 -0.20
C ARG A 280 22.87 50.76 -0.88
N ASN A 281 23.68 49.93 -0.21
CA ASN A 281 24.81 49.34 -0.82
C ASN A 281 24.38 48.12 -1.66
N GLU A 282 25.06 47.89 -2.78
CA GLU A 282 24.82 46.75 -3.64
C GLU A 282 25.36 45.48 -2.98
N VAL A 283 24.50 44.48 -2.82
CA VAL A 283 24.86 43.18 -2.25
C VAL A 283 25.17 42.21 -3.38
N GLU A 284 26.42 41.78 -3.47
CA GLU A 284 26.83 40.75 -4.42
C GLU A 284 26.32 39.40 -3.97
N LEU A 285 25.46 38.75 -4.78
CA LEU A 285 25.00 37.40 -4.53
C LEU A 285 26.09 36.42 -5.01
N ILE A 286 26.79 35.83 -4.06
CA ILE A 286 27.90 34.87 -4.33
C ILE A 286 27.34 33.66 -5.08
N GLU A 287 27.96 33.31 -6.19
CA GLU A 287 27.62 32.13 -6.99
C GLU A 287 28.05 30.85 -6.24
N THR A 288 27.19 29.84 -6.23
CA THR A 288 27.40 28.56 -5.51
C THR A 288 28.60 27.78 -6.08
N SER A 289 29.10 28.15 -7.26
CA SER A 289 30.31 27.55 -7.87
C SER A 289 31.58 27.77 -7.05
N GLU A 290 31.64 28.80 -6.20
CA GLU A 290 32.77 29.00 -5.28
C GLU A 290 32.72 28.06 -4.06
N TYR A 291 31.54 27.53 -3.69
CA TYR A 291 31.41 26.52 -2.65
C TYR A 291 31.54 25.07 -3.18
N GLY A 292 31.55 24.88 -4.49
CA GLY A 292 31.64 23.55 -5.13
C GLY A 292 32.99 22.86 -4.96
N ASN A 293 34.00 23.55 -4.39
CA ASN A 293 35.29 22.96 -4.03
C ASN A 293 35.45 22.78 -2.51
N THR A 294 34.44 23.02 -1.73
CA THR A 294 34.46 22.61 -0.32
C THR A 294 34.15 21.13 -0.27
N ASP A 295 35.18 20.32 -0.18
CA ASP A 295 35.10 18.88 -0.01
C ASP A 295 34.16 18.60 1.15
N ILE A 296 32.99 18.02 0.84
CA ILE A 296 31.99 17.63 1.85
C ILE A 296 32.64 16.70 2.89
N ASN A 297 33.64 15.92 2.48
CA ASN A 297 34.45 15.08 3.34
C ASN A 297 35.35 15.90 4.28
N ALA A 298 35.77 17.09 3.87
CA ALA A 298 36.57 17.97 4.73
C ALA A 298 35.73 18.68 5.82
N ILE A 299 34.44 18.95 5.53
CA ILE A 299 33.52 19.54 6.53
C ILE A 299 33.07 18.47 7.53
N ILE A 300 32.86 17.23 7.09
CA ILE A 300 32.52 16.10 7.97
C ILE A 300 33.73 15.62 8.75
N GLY A 301 34.95 15.84 8.22
CA GLY A 301 36.19 15.34 8.80
C GLY A 301 36.88 16.24 9.85
N ASN A 302 36.51 17.53 9.96
CA ASN A 302 37.25 18.46 10.85
C ASN A 302 36.69 18.61 12.28
N ASP A 303 35.58 17.95 12.61
CA ASP A 303 35.01 17.94 13.96
C ASP A 303 35.07 16.53 14.59
N ARG A 304 36.14 15.78 14.27
CA ARG A 304 36.48 14.56 15.03
C ARG A 304 37.28 14.91 16.27
N ASP A 305 36.64 15.54 17.25
CA ASP A 305 37.07 15.45 18.62
C ASP A 305 36.35 14.30 19.32
N ASP A 306 37.10 13.24 19.53
CA ASP A 306 36.99 12.24 20.59
C ASP A 306 35.58 11.71 20.95
N ARG A 307 34.88 11.07 20.03
CA ARG A 307 34.03 9.92 20.38
C ARG A 307 34.12 8.85 19.29
N ASP A 308 34.85 7.79 19.63
CA ASP A 308 35.02 6.56 18.91
C ASP A 308 33.66 5.94 18.45
N TYR A 309 33.21 6.29 17.27
CA TYR A 309 32.37 5.46 16.43
C TYR A 309 32.98 5.38 15.03
N ALA A 310 34.23 4.92 15.00
CA ALA A 310 34.83 4.52 13.73
C ALA A 310 34.23 3.17 13.31
N PHE A 311 33.44 3.20 12.26
CA PHE A 311 33.15 2.03 11.42
C PHE A 311 34.38 1.80 10.50
N GLU A 312 35.55 1.68 11.05
CA GLU A 312 36.77 1.28 10.39
C GLU A 312 37.61 0.55 11.41
N ASP A 313 37.54 -0.77 11.31
CA ASP A 313 38.63 -1.72 11.42
C ASP A 313 38.05 -3.09 11.77
N SER A 314 38.37 -4.08 10.95
CA SER A 314 38.11 -5.49 11.22
C SER A 314 38.57 -5.92 12.60
N GLU A 315 39.58 -5.29 13.15
CA GLU A 315 40.09 -5.51 14.51
C GLU A 315 39.10 -5.09 15.62
N SER A 316 38.18 -4.15 15.34
CA SER A 316 37.17 -3.71 16.33
C SER A 316 36.06 -4.75 16.51
N PHE A 317 35.70 -5.46 15.47
CA PHE A 317 34.65 -6.49 15.50
C PHE A 317 35.13 -7.75 16.25
N GLU A 318 36.41 -8.12 16.09
CA GLU A 318 37.00 -9.28 16.80
C GLU A 318 37.07 -9.04 18.32
N LYS A 319 37.36 -7.82 18.77
CA LYS A 319 37.35 -7.46 20.20
C LYS A 319 35.97 -7.58 20.85
N HIS A 320 34.89 -7.53 20.06
CA HIS A 320 33.51 -7.68 20.54
C HIS A 320 32.95 -9.10 20.27
N GLY A 321 33.78 -10.04 19.84
CA GLY A 321 33.40 -11.45 19.68
C GLY A 321 32.65 -11.78 18.37
N PHE A 322 32.75 -10.91 17.35
CA PHE A 322 32.23 -11.18 16.02
C PHE A 322 33.36 -11.66 15.10
N THR A 323 33.15 -12.75 14.38
CA THR A 323 34.07 -13.26 13.36
C THR A 323 33.48 -13.08 11.97
N LYS A 324 34.30 -12.64 11.01
CA LYS A 324 33.88 -12.53 9.61
C LYS A 324 33.74 -13.95 9.04
N GLN A 325 32.58 -14.25 8.48
CA GLN A 325 32.30 -15.51 7.82
C GLN A 325 31.90 -15.25 6.37
N GLU A 326 32.45 -16.03 5.46
CA GLU A 326 32.05 -16.05 4.04
C GLU A 326 31.34 -17.35 3.72
N PHE A 327 30.35 -17.28 2.84
CA PHE A 327 29.59 -18.44 2.39
C PHE A 327 30.35 -19.14 1.26
N ASP A 328 30.80 -20.35 1.52
CA ASP A 328 31.39 -21.20 0.48
C ASP A 328 30.30 -21.87 -0.34
N SER A 329 30.16 -21.45 -1.59
CA SER A 329 29.15 -21.93 -2.52
C SER A 329 29.39 -23.36 -3.03
N GLU A 330 30.58 -23.95 -2.79
CA GLU A 330 30.85 -25.34 -3.17
C GLU A 330 30.45 -26.34 -2.09
N ASN A 331 30.53 -25.95 -0.82
CA ASN A 331 30.23 -26.84 0.31
C ASN A 331 28.91 -26.48 1.04
N GLU A 332 28.23 -25.39 0.66
CA GLU A 332 27.02 -24.88 1.30
C GLU A 332 27.19 -24.59 2.82
N GLU A 333 28.39 -24.25 3.28
CA GLU A 333 28.71 -23.98 4.69
C GLU A 333 29.34 -22.58 4.84
N LEU A 334 29.14 -21.97 6.03
CA LEU A 334 29.80 -20.72 6.43
C LEU A 334 31.18 -21.01 6.96
N VAL A 335 32.21 -20.47 6.33
CA VAL A 335 33.63 -20.65 6.70
C VAL A 335 34.17 -19.37 7.32
N ASN A 336 34.91 -19.50 8.44
CA ASN A 336 35.57 -18.35 9.06
C ASN A 336 36.78 -17.92 8.21
N VAL A 337 36.86 -16.65 7.87
CA VAL A 337 37.98 -16.07 7.13
C VAL A 337 39.03 -15.60 8.14
N GLU A 338 40.25 -16.17 8.09
CA GLU A 338 41.39 -15.68 8.85
C GLU A 338 41.94 -14.40 8.17
N PRO A 339 42.37 -13.38 8.93
CA PRO A 339 42.89 -12.14 8.34
C PRO A 339 44.22 -12.43 7.63
N GLU A 340 44.25 -12.19 6.31
CA GLU A 340 45.48 -12.17 5.53
C GLU A 340 46.30 -10.95 5.91
N ASN A 341 47.57 -11.17 6.28
CA ASN A 341 48.59 -10.14 6.50
C ASN A 341 49.03 -9.60 5.12
N ASP A 342 48.38 -8.59 4.63
CA ASP A 342 48.85 -7.88 3.44
C ASP A 342 49.90 -6.81 3.83
N ASN A 343 51.16 -7.23 3.74
CA ASN A 343 52.28 -6.36 3.47
C ASN A 343 52.76 -6.61 2.06
N ASP A 344 52.06 -6.06 1.09
CA ASP A 344 52.62 -5.87 -0.27
C ASP A 344 52.01 -4.63 -0.90
N ASP A 345 52.90 -3.64 -1.07
CA ASP A 345 52.71 -2.45 -1.90
C ASP A 345 52.54 -2.89 -3.37
N GLU A 346 51.33 -2.82 -3.94
CA GLU A 346 51.14 -2.87 -5.40
C GLU A 346 50.13 -1.83 -5.89
N ASP A 347 50.71 -0.90 -6.63
CA ASP A 347 50.31 -0.18 -7.82
C ASP A 347 48.83 -0.06 -8.16
N PHE A 348 48.29 1.15 -8.01
CA PHE A 348 46.96 1.55 -8.44
C PHE A 348 46.89 1.56 -9.99
N GLY A 349 46.35 0.52 -10.57
CA GLY A 349 45.85 0.47 -11.94
C GLY A 349 44.51 1.21 -12.07
N ASP A 350 44.33 1.81 -13.24
CA ASP A 350 43.29 2.73 -13.69
C ASP A 350 41.89 2.49 -13.15
N ALA A 351 41.25 3.53 -12.64
CA ALA A 351 39.94 3.62 -12.03
C ALA A 351 38.73 3.52 -13.00
N ASP A 352 38.96 3.19 -14.26
CA ASP A 352 37.90 3.15 -15.29
C ASP A 352 37.14 1.81 -15.39
N ASP A 353 37.65 0.73 -14.79
CA ASP A 353 37.01 -0.60 -14.90
C ASP A 353 36.02 -0.92 -13.76
N LEU A 354 35.86 -0.05 -12.75
CA LEU A 354 35.00 -0.29 -11.58
C LEU A 354 33.55 0.19 -11.74
N PHE A 355 33.23 0.84 -12.87
CA PHE A 355 31.88 1.36 -13.11
C PHE A 355 30.97 0.45 -13.95
N ASP A 356 31.48 -0.60 -14.57
CA ASP A 356 30.69 -1.46 -15.45
C ASP A 356 29.87 -2.54 -14.68
N ASP A 357 30.26 -2.91 -13.47
CA ASP A 357 29.53 -3.93 -12.69
C ASP A 357 28.33 -3.40 -11.90
N CYS A 358 28.15 -2.09 -11.77
CA CYS A 358 27.00 -1.48 -11.10
C CYS A 358 25.74 -1.35 -11.95
N LEU A 359 25.80 -1.64 -13.26
CA LEU A 359 24.67 -1.53 -14.21
C LEU A 359 23.86 -2.81 -14.40
N LEU A 360 24.22 -3.91 -13.74
CA LEU A 360 23.55 -5.21 -13.89
C LEU A 360 22.32 -5.45 -12.97
N TYR A 361 21.91 -4.46 -12.16
CA TYR A 361 20.76 -4.60 -11.25
C TYR A 361 19.48 -3.88 -11.71
N THR A 362 19.37 -3.53 -12.99
CA THR A 362 18.10 -3.07 -13.59
C THR A 362 17.71 -3.96 -14.76
N SER A 363 17.52 -5.24 -14.50
CA SER A 363 16.79 -6.13 -15.39
C SER A 363 15.30 -5.91 -15.20
N PRO A 364 14.51 -5.62 -16.23
CA PRO A 364 13.06 -5.58 -16.12
C PRO A 364 12.55 -7.00 -15.81
N SER A 365 11.66 -7.09 -14.83
CA SER A 365 10.90 -8.29 -14.51
C SER A 365 10.31 -8.91 -15.78
N PRO A 366 10.39 -10.23 -15.98
CA PRO A 366 9.74 -10.87 -17.11
C PRO A 366 8.24 -10.69 -16.99
N ARG A 367 7.66 -10.32 -18.11
CA ARG A 367 6.21 -10.36 -18.33
C ARG A 367 5.77 -11.83 -18.29
N ASP A 368 4.82 -12.13 -17.42
CA ASP A 368 3.75 -13.09 -17.67
C ASP A 368 2.57 -12.75 -16.74
#